data_ee58b9fd1e476a5d5be6dfdd5745558e
#
_entry.id   ee58b9fd1e476a5d5be6dfdd5745558e
#
_cell.length_a   1.000
_cell.length_b   1.000
_cell.length_c   1.000
_cell.angle_alpha   90.00
_cell.angle_beta   90.00
_cell.angle_gamma   90.00
#
_symmetry.space_group_name_H-M   'P 1'
#
loop_
_entity.id
_entity.type
_entity.pdbx_description
1 polymer ?
#
loop_
_entity_poly.entity_id
_entity_poly.type
_entity_poly.pdbx_seq_one_letter_code
_entity_poly.pdbx_strand_id
1 'polypeptide(L)'
;MSIPVVTVGQSREDLVGGLERLHGPVTVVRRCTELTELLAACQSGLARAAVVADGSEDLTASLVDRLGAVGVAVIALTDSAEEAARLRGIGVASALTGVESAVLSDRIAEAVALLTGDGPRGAHRSSAADPGAALTPIEVESASSPDEPGPGRIIAVWGPAGSPGRTTVAANIAGELAAEGKSVLLVDADSYGASIAAVLGLMDESAGLAQACRLADQGLLDAAALKRVATPVATKLGSFRVLTGITRADRWTELRAPALALVLERARQIAEVVVVDTGFCLEADEELSFDTMAPRRNAATLRSLELADTVYAVGAADPVGVPRLVRGLAELEAAVPQAAPVVVMNKVRSSSVGRGPERQLQDAWARYGPASEVKAFLPDDAAAADAALLGGSLLLEAAPDSPLRRAIAALVCAPAQQ
;
A
#
# COMPACT_ATOMS: atom_id res chain seq x y z
N MET A 1 2.07 -27.53 22.85
CA MET A 1 0.73 -27.67 22.21
C MET A 1 0.94 -28.12 20.78
N SER A 2 0.14 -29.07 20.29
CA SER A 2 0.23 -29.49 18.88
C SER A 2 -0.37 -28.43 17.95
N ILE A 3 0.29 -28.19 16.81
CA ILE A 3 -0.16 -27.27 15.75
C ILE A 3 -1.08 -28.05 14.82
N PRO A 4 -2.39 -27.74 14.78
CA PRO A 4 -3.32 -28.40 13.88
C PRO A 4 -3.08 -27.92 12.43
N VAL A 5 -2.93 -28.86 11.51
CA VAL A 5 -2.61 -28.61 10.09
C VAL A 5 -3.69 -29.20 9.21
N VAL A 6 -4.07 -28.46 8.18
CA VAL A 6 -4.90 -28.93 7.06
C VAL A 6 -4.02 -29.05 5.83
N THR A 7 -4.20 -30.13 5.04
CA THR A 7 -3.43 -30.36 3.83
C THR A 7 -4.35 -30.38 2.61
N VAL A 8 -3.86 -29.93 1.45
CA VAL A 8 -4.56 -30.05 0.15
C VAL A 8 -3.61 -30.63 -0.90
N GLY A 9 -4.19 -31.43 -1.79
CA GLY A 9 -3.49 -32.10 -2.88
C GLY A 9 -2.92 -33.47 -2.50
N GLN A 10 -2.47 -34.20 -3.52
CA GLN A 10 -1.85 -35.51 -3.36
C GLN A 10 -0.34 -35.33 -3.40
N SER A 11 0.32 -35.51 -2.29
CA SER A 11 1.78 -35.67 -2.27
C SER A 11 2.16 -37.03 -2.85
N ARG A 12 3.25 -37.10 -3.66
CA ARG A 12 3.80 -38.36 -4.18
C ARG A 12 4.31 -39.30 -3.10
N GLU A 13 4.60 -38.76 -1.91
CA GLU A 13 4.98 -39.50 -0.71
C GLU A 13 3.87 -39.36 0.35
N ASP A 14 3.79 -40.33 1.28
CA ASP A 14 2.83 -40.27 2.39
C ASP A 14 3.23 -39.21 3.41
N LEU A 15 3.12 -37.94 2.97
CA LEU A 15 3.46 -36.75 3.77
C LEU A 15 2.74 -36.74 5.11
N VAL A 16 1.46 -37.08 5.10
CA VAL A 16 0.62 -37.07 6.29
C VAL A 16 1.01 -38.18 7.25
N GLY A 17 1.17 -39.40 6.75
CA GLY A 17 1.64 -40.51 7.58
C GLY A 17 3.07 -40.26 8.10
N GLY A 18 3.88 -39.53 7.34
CA GLY A 18 5.20 -39.08 7.78
C GLY A 18 5.12 -38.09 8.97
N LEU A 19 4.28 -37.07 8.90
CA LEU A 19 4.05 -36.09 9.97
C LEU A 19 3.43 -36.75 11.22
N GLU A 20 2.47 -37.67 11.03
CA GLU A 20 1.84 -38.38 12.16
C GLU A 20 2.81 -39.33 12.88
N ARG A 21 3.72 -39.99 12.15
CA ARG A 21 4.74 -40.89 12.74
C ARG A 21 5.80 -40.15 13.56
N LEU A 22 6.05 -38.87 13.29
CA LEU A 22 7.05 -38.08 14.01
C LEU A 22 6.69 -37.84 15.48
N HIS A 23 5.41 -37.95 15.89
CA HIS A 23 4.92 -37.52 17.21
C HIS A 23 5.42 -36.10 17.59
N GLY A 24 5.61 -35.24 16.61
CA GLY A 24 6.16 -33.90 16.72
C GLY A 24 5.11 -32.85 17.10
N PRO A 25 5.44 -31.57 16.98
CA PRO A 25 4.54 -30.47 17.34
C PRO A 25 3.37 -30.28 16.36
N VAL A 26 3.33 -31.02 15.25
CA VAL A 26 2.34 -30.88 14.16
C VAL A 26 1.37 -32.06 14.16
N THR A 27 0.08 -31.78 13.99
CA THR A 27 -0.96 -32.81 13.82
C THR A 27 -1.85 -32.48 12.63
N VAL A 28 -1.97 -33.42 11.68
CA VAL A 28 -2.86 -33.23 10.53
C VAL A 28 -4.29 -33.52 10.97
N VAL A 29 -5.15 -32.49 10.96
CA VAL A 29 -6.54 -32.57 11.41
C VAL A 29 -7.49 -32.84 10.24
N ARG A 30 -7.13 -32.47 9.02
CA ARG A 30 -7.97 -32.70 7.84
C ARG A 30 -7.12 -32.77 6.57
N ARG A 31 -7.55 -33.61 5.65
CA ARG A 31 -7.06 -33.68 4.27
C ARG A 31 -8.16 -33.17 3.36
N CYS A 32 -7.86 -32.20 2.52
CA CYS A 32 -8.78 -31.61 1.56
C CYS A 32 -8.38 -32.05 0.15
N THR A 33 -9.37 -32.16 -0.72
CA THR A 33 -9.15 -32.51 -2.14
C THR A 33 -8.93 -31.26 -2.99
N GLU A 34 -9.49 -30.12 -2.56
CA GLU A 34 -9.47 -28.86 -3.30
C GLU A 34 -9.13 -27.70 -2.37
N LEU A 35 -8.60 -26.62 -2.94
CA LEU A 35 -8.22 -25.41 -2.21
C LEU A 35 -9.45 -24.73 -1.55
N THR A 36 -10.62 -24.79 -2.18
CA THR A 36 -11.88 -24.29 -1.61
C THR A 36 -12.29 -25.01 -0.32
N GLU A 37 -12.07 -26.32 -0.24
CA GLU A 37 -12.32 -27.12 0.97
C GLU A 37 -11.32 -26.77 2.07
N LEU A 38 -10.03 -26.58 1.72
CA LEU A 38 -8.99 -26.15 2.65
C LEU A 38 -9.34 -24.79 3.24
N LEU A 39 -9.79 -23.84 2.43
CA LEU A 39 -10.22 -22.52 2.88
C LEU A 39 -11.35 -22.61 3.91
N ALA A 40 -12.40 -23.37 3.61
CA ALA A 40 -13.52 -23.57 4.52
C ALA A 40 -13.07 -24.20 5.86
N ALA A 41 -12.15 -25.17 5.82
CA ALA A 41 -11.58 -25.77 7.01
C ALA A 41 -10.75 -24.79 7.84
N CYS A 42 -9.93 -23.95 7.22
CA CYS A 42 -9.14 -22.92 7.88
C CYS A 42 -10.04 -21.87 8.55
N GLN A 43 -11.07 -21.42 7.87
CA GLN A 43 -12.03 -20.43 8.38
C GLN A 43 -12.87 -20.92 9.56
N SER A 44 -13.10 -22.22 9.65
CA SER A 44 -13.79 -22.81 10.81
C SER A 44 -12.92 -22.88 12.08
N GLY A 45 -11.66 -22.39 12.03
CA GLY A 45 -10.73 -22.41 13.16
C GLY A 45 -10.11 -23.78 13.44
N LEU A 46 -10.26 -24.74 12.55
CA LEU A 46 -9.72 -26.10 12.72
C LEU A 46 -8.20 -26.17 12.60
N ALA A 47 -7.57 -25.19 11.92
CA ALA A 47 -6.14 -25.22 11.61
C ALA A 47 -5.41 -23.95 12.05
N ARG A 48 -4.11 -24.11 12.29
CA ARG A 48 -3.14 -23.03 12.48
C ARG A 48 -2.13 -22.97 11.32
N ALA A 49 -2.07 -24.01 10.51
CA ALA A 49 -1.28 -24.01 9.28
C ALA A 49 -2.00 -24.80 8.19
N ALA A 50 -1.71 -24.41 6.94
CA ALA A 50 -2.18 -25.06 5.72
C ALA A 50 -0.95 -25.49 4.91
N VAL A 51 -0.92 -26.77 4.49
CA VAL A 51 0.11 -27.29 3.59
C VAL A 51 -0.54 -27.57 2.23
N VAL A 52 -0.04 -26.87 1.20
CA VAL A 52 -0.51 -26.98 -0.18
C VAL A 52 0.50 -27.81 -0.95
N ALA A 53 0.16 -29.08 -1.21
CA ALA A 53 1.02 -30.03 -1.93
C ALA A 53 0.77 -30.02 -3.45
N ASP A 54 -0.37 -29.52 -3.88
CA ASP A 54 -0.78 -29.39 -5.28
C ASP A 54 -1.72 -28.19 -5.40
N GLY A 55 -1.75 -27.51 -6.58
CA GLY A 55 -2.59 -26.33 -6.81
C GLY A 55 -2.01 -25.06 -6.19
N SER A 56 -0.68 -25.01 -5.99
CA SER A 56 -0.03 -23.79 -5.46
C SER A 56 -0.16 -22.60 -6.39
N GLU A 57 -0.35 -22.82 -7.70
CA GLU A 57 -0.57 -21.80 -8.73
C GLU A 57 -1.83 -20.95 -8.49
N ASP A 58 -2.80 -21.48 -7.78
CA ASP A 58 -4.05 -20.77 -7.42
C ASP A 58 -3.91 -19.91 -6.16
N LEU A 59 -2.76 -19.98 -5.46
CA LEU A 59 -2.49 -19.13 -4.31
C LEU A 59 -2.23 -17.70 -4.77
N THR A 60 -2.95 -16.76 -4.15
CA THR A 60 -2.80 -15.32 -4.38
C THR A 60 -2.46 -14.59 -3.08
N ALA A 61 -1.87 -13.40 -3.18
CA ALA A 61 -1.55 -12.58 -2.00
C ALA A 61 -2.80 -12.29 -1.15
N SER A 62 -3.92 -12.00 -1.80
CA SER A 62 -5.20 -11.77 -1.12
C SER A 62 -5.71 -13.00 -0.38
N LEU A 63 -5.47 -14.21 -0.91
CA LEU A 63 -5.85 -15.45 -0.28
C LEU A 63 -4.98 -15.73 0.94
N VAL A 64 -3.68 -15.53 0.81
CA VAL A 64 -2.70 -15.70 1.89
C VAL A 64 -2.97 -14.74 3.04
N ASP A 65 -3.24 -13.47 2.74
CA ASP A 65 -3.60 -12.45 3.74
C ASP A 65 -4.88 -12.84 4.51
N ARG A 66 -5.89 -13.35 3.82
CA ARG A 66 -7.13 -13.85 4.44
C ARG A 66 -6.90 -15.02 5.37
N LEU A 67 -6.04 -15.97 5.00
CA LEU A 67 -5.67 -17.08 5.87
C LEU A 67 -4.86 -16.59 7.08
N GLY A 68 -3.95 -15.65 6.86
CA GLY A 68 -3.19 -14.98 7.93
C GLY A 68 -4.09 -14.26 8.93
N ALA A 69 -5.15 -13.57 8.46
CA ALA A 69 -6.12 -12.87 9.30
C ALA A 69 -6.87 -13.81 10.27
N VAL A 70 -7.09 -15.06 9.89
CA VAL A 70 -7.66 -16.11 10.78
C VAL A 70 -6.60 -16.94 11.51
N GLY A 71 -5.33 -16.50 11.46
CA GLY A 71 -4.21 -17.10 12.18
C GLY A 71 -3.69 -18.40 11.57
N VAL A 72 -3.83 -18.57 10.25
CA VAL A 72 -3.38 -19.76 9.52
C VAL A 72 -2.16 -19.42 8.64
N ALA A 73 -1.00 -20.04 8.92
CA ALA A 73 0.19 -19.98 8.10
C ALA A 73 0.05 -20.88 6.85
N VAL A 74 0.55 -20.42 5.70
CA VAL A 74 0.50 -21.20 4.45
C VAL A 74 1.90 -21.64 4.07
N ILE A 75 2.06 -22.94 3.80
CA ILE A 75 3.28 -23.53 3.27
C ILE A 75 2.93 -24.27 1.98
N ALA A 76 3.64 -24.02 0.89
CA ALA A 76 3.45 -24.73 -0.37
C ALA A 76 4.61 -25.67 -0.67
N LEU A 77 4.32 -26.80 -1.30
CA LEU A 77 5.33 -27.75 -1.75
C LEU A 77 5.54 -27.57 -3.26
N THR A 78 6.78 -27.32 -3.67
CA THR A 78 7.12 -27.18 -5.09
C THR A 78 8.57 -27.54 -5.35
N ASP A 79 8.84 -28.18 -6.50
CA ASP A 79 10.20 -28.43 -7.00
C ASP A 79 10.62 -27.37 -8.04
N SER A 80 9.71 -26.46 -8.42
CA SER A 80 9.99 -25.37 -9.35
C SER A 80 10.59 -24.18 -8.63
N ALA A 81 11.80 -23.78 -9.02
CA ALA A 81 12.43 -22.55 -8.50
C ALA A 81 11.66 -21.27 -8.88
N GLU A 82 11.02 -21.26 -10.05
CA GLU A 82 10.19 -20.16 -10.52
C GLU A 82 8.93 -20.03 -9.63
N GLU A 83 8.25 -21.14 -9.39
CA GLU A 83 7.08 -21.18 -8.52
C GLU A 83 7.45 -20.81 -7.06
N ALA A 84 8.58 -21.30 -6.55
CA ALA A 84 9.07 -20.91 -5.22
C ALA A 84 9.36 -19.41 -5.12
N ALA A 85 9.85 -18.78 -6.20
CA ALA A 85 10.07 -17.34 -6.26
C ALA A 85 8.75 -16.57 -6.30
N ARG A 86 7.76 -17.06 -7.07
CA ARG A 86 6.41 -16.50 -7.13
C ARG A 86 5.72 -16.54 -5.75
N LEU A 87 5.75 -17.71 -5.11
CA LEU A 87 5.17 -17.93 -3.78
C LEU A 87 5.79 -17.02 -2.72
N ARG A 88 7.11 -16.83 -2.72
CA ARG A 88 7.77 -15.84 -1.86
C ARG A 88 7.27 -14.43 -2.12
N GLY A 89 7.04 -14.08 -3.39
CA GLY A 89 6.50 -12.78 -3.78
C GLY A 89 5.13 -12.46 -3.19
N ILE A 90 4.35 -13.48 -2.81
CA ILE A 90 3.04 -13.35 -2.15
C ILE A 90 3.06 -13.73 -0.66
N GLY A 91 4.26 -13.88 -0.06
CA GLY A 91 4.39 -14.15 1.37
C GLY A 91 4.19 -15.63 1.77
N VAL A 92 4.29 -16.58 0.84
CA VAL A 92 4.15 -18.02 1.10
C VAL A 92 5.52 -18.66 1.23
N ALA A 93 5.75 -19.37 2.36
CA ALA A 93 6.90 -20.23 2.52
C ALA A 93 6.79 -21.47 1.61
N SER A 94 7.88 -21.89 0.99
CA SER A 94 7.89 -23.08 0.15
C SER A 94 8.90 -24.13 0.64
N ALA A 95 8.60 -25.39 0.35
CA ALA A 95 9.51 -26.51 0.55
C ALA A 95 9.49 -27.44 -0.67
N LEU A 96 10.49 -28.31 -0.81
CA LEU A 96 10.52 -29.32 -1.87
C LEU A 96 9.42 -30.36 -1.63
N THR A 97 8.90 -30.96 -2.70
CA THR A 97 7.85 -31.99 -2.62
C THR A 97 8.30 -33.25 -1.87
N GLY A 98 9.61 -33.57 -1.89
CA GLY A 98 10.23 -34.69 -1.19
C GLY A 98 10.92 -34.30 0.14
N VAL A 99 10.53 -33.18 0.77
CA VAL A 99 11.13 -32.72 2.04
C VAL A 99 10.89 -33.74 3.16
N GLU A 100 11.89 -33.99 3.99
CA GLU A 100 11.74 -34.84 5.17
C GLU A 100 10.66 -34.27 6.12
N SER A 101 9.83 -35.16 6.67
CA SER A 101 8.71 -34.76 7.53
C SER A 101 9.14 -33.96 8.77
N ALA A 102 10.34 -34.21 9.30
CA ALA A 102 10.91 -33.45 10.41
C ALA A 102 11.18 -31.99 10.00
N VAL A 103 11.83 -31.78 8.86
CA VAL A 103 12.14 -30.44 8.32
C VAL A 103 10.87 -29.67 8.00
N LEU A 104 9.86 -30.35 7.43
CA LEU A 104 8.57 -29.73 7.16
C LEU A 104 7.85 -29.32 8.45
N SER A 105 7.88 -30.18 9.48
CA SER A 105 7.30 -29.90 10.80
C SER A 105 7.93 -28.66 11.42
N ASP A 106 9.25 -28.50 11.34
CA ASP A 106 9.97 -27.33 11.86
C ASP A 106 9.60 -26.06 11.10
N ARG A 107 9.49 -26.12 9.77
CA ARG A 107 9.05 -24.98 8.94
C ARG A 107 7.60 -24.56 9.24
N ILE A 108 6.72 -25.53 9.49
CA ILE A 108 5.35 -25.25 9.90
C ILE A 108 5.34 -24.51 11.24
N ALA A 109 6.12 -24.97 12.21
CA ALA A 109 6.21 -24.35 13.51
C ALA A 109 6.77 -22.91 13.43
N GLU A 110 7.80 -22.69 12.63
CA GLU A 110 8.39 -21.39 12.37
C GLU A 110 7.37 -20.43 11.71
N ALA A 111 6.70 -20.87 10.65
CA ALA A 111 5.70 -20.05 9.95
C ALA A 111 4.54 -19.64 10.88
N VAL A 112 4.07 -20.53 11.76
CA VAL A 112 3.04 -20.24 12.75
C VAL A 112 3.56 -19.27 13.82
N ALA A 113 4.79 -19.42 14.27
CA ALA A 113 5.40 -18.52 15.27
C ALA A 113 5.55 -17.09 14.72
N LEU A 114 5.91 -16.95 13.46
CA LEU A 114 5.98 -15.64 12.78
C LEU A 114 4.62 -14.94 12.74
N LEU A 115 3.54 -15.67 12.46
CA LEU A 115 2.18 -15.10 12.46
C LEU A 115 1.70 -14.70 13.86
N THR A 116 2.06 -15.44 14.90
CA THR A 116 1.61 -15.18 16.29
C THR A 116 2.42 -14.14 17.02
N GLY A 117 3.52 -13.66 16.42
CA GLY A 117 4.42 -12.68 17.05
C GLY A 117 5.28 -13.22 18.19
N ASP A 118 5.34 -14.54 18.36
CA ASP A 118 6.22 -15.23 19.34
C ASP A 118 7.65 -15.47 18.81
N GLY A 119 7.95 -14.97 17.59
CA GLY A 119 9.29 -14.98 17.01
C GLY A 119 10.23 -13.96 17.70
N PRO A 120 11.56 -14.09 17.54
CA PRO A 120 12.53 -13.19 18.18
C PRO A 120 12.23 -11.73 17.80
N ARG A 121 12.07 -10.89 18.81
CA ARG A 121 11.74 -9.46 18.70
C ARG A 121 12.85 -8.72 17.97
N GLY A 122 12.64 -8.36 16.71
CA GLY A 122 13.63 -7.59 15.93
C GLY A 122 13.18 -7.05 14.59
N ALA A 123 11.97 -7.33 14.10
CA ALA A 123 11.51 -6.80 12.83
C ALA A 123 10.21 -6.02 13.00
N HIS A 124 10.19 -4.80 12.50
CA HIS A 124 9.01 -3.97 12.41
C HIS A 124 7.87 -4.74 11.74
N ARG A 125 6.67 -4.70 12.33
CA ARG A 125 5.45 -5.27 11.77
C ARG A 125 5.04 -4.48 10.51
N SER A 126 5.70 -4.75 9.39
CA SER A 126 5.05 -4.68 8.09
C SER A 126 4.48 -6.08 7.84
N SER A 127 3.24 -6.20 7.41
CA SER A 127 2.58 -7.47 7.08
C SER A 127 3.18 -8.18 5.85
N ALA A 128 4.40 -7.87 5.51
CA ALA A 128 5.27 -8.53 4.57
C ALA A 128 6.64 -8.73 5.22
N ALA A 129 6.69 -9.54 6.28
CA ALA A 129 7.96 -10.07 6.76
C ALA A 129 8.54 -10.93 5.63
N ASP A 130 9.73 -10.57 5.17
CA ASP A 130 10.48 -11.33 4.17
C ASP A 130 10.80 -12.74 4.73
N PRO A 131 10.15 -13.82 4.24
CA PRO A 131 10.43 -15.16 4.69
C PRO A 131 11.79 -15.68 4.18
N GLY A 132 12.48 -14.91 3.32
CA GLY A 132 13.78 -15.25 2.77
C GLY A 132 14.95 -14.95 3.71
N ALA A 133 14.77 -14.11 4.73
CA ALA A 133 15.84 -13.76 5.67
C ALA A 133 16.26 -14.91 6.61
N ALA A 134 15.43 -15.97 6.73
CA ALA A 134 15.69 -17.11 7.61
C ALA A 134 16.45 -18.27 6.97
N LEU A 135 16.88 -18.18 5.71
CA LEU A 135 17.42 -19.33 4.96
C LEU A 135 18.93 -19.32 4.71
N THR A 136 19.69 -18.40 5.33
CA THR A 136 21.15 -18.46 5.23
C THR A 136 21.83 -18.21 6.56
N PRO A 137 22.36 -19.25 7.24
CA PRO A 137 23.44 -19.04 8.17
C PRO A 137 24.75 -19.01 7.33
N ILE A 138 24.98 -17.93 6.65
CA ILE A 138 26.30 -17.51 6.20
C ILE A 138 26.36 -16.03 6.58
N GLU A 139 27.10 -15.75 7.64
CA GLU A 139 27.68 -14.44 7.85
C GLU A 139 28.53 -14.10 6.62
N VAL A 140 27.89 -13.55 5.61
CA VAL A 140 28.55 -12.65 4.71
C VAL A 140 28.26 -11.29 5.29
N GLU A 141 29.24 -10.71 5.96
CA GLU A 141 29.35 -9.27 6.08
C GLU A 141 29.15 -8.71 4.66
N SER A 142 27.91 -8.48 4.27
CA SER A 142 27.58 -7.59 3.18
C SER A 142 27.99 -6.22 3.66
N ALA A 143 29.25 -5.88 3.42
CA ALA A 143 29.65 -4.50 3.31
C ALA A 143 28.66 -3.88 2.33
N SER A 144 27.64 -3.21 2.86
CA SER A 144 26.78 -2.31 2.09
C SER A 144 27.71 -1.34 1.41
N SER A 145 27.83 -1.45 0.11
CA SER A 145 28.52 -0.46 -0.69
C SER A 145 27.84 0.89 -0.38
N PRO A 146 28.61 1.97 -0.09
CA PRO A 146 28.05 3.27 0.30
C PRO A 146 27.17 3.95 -0.74
N ASP A 147 26.96 3.33 -1.91
CA ASP A 147 26.32 3.91 -3.09
C ASP A 147 25.02 3.20 -3.56
N GLU A 148 24.48 2.22 -2.85
CA GLU A 148 23.13 1.75 -3.19
C GLU A 148 22.11 2.70 -2.55
N PRO A 149 21.31 3.43 -3.35
CA PRO A 149 20.25 4.27 -2.81
C PRO A 149 19.29 3.39 -2.00
N GLY A 150 19.04 3.78 -0.76
CA GLY A 150 18.06 3.11 0.10
C GLY A 150 16.68 3.05 -0.56
N PRO A 151 15.75 2.26 -0.02
CA PRO A 151 14.41 2.16 -0.59
C PRO A 151 13.75 3.55 -0.67
N GLY A 152 13.05 3.81 -1.78
CA GLY A 152 12.35 5.06 -2.01
C GLY A 152 11.29 5.34 -0.93
N ARG A 153 10.95 6.61 -0.72
CA ARG A 153 9.94 7.02 0.26
C ARG A 153 8.55 7.11 -0.36
N ILE A 154 7.51 6.85 0.44
CA ILE A 154 6.11 7.02 0.06
C ILE A 154 5.56 8.30 0.68
N ILE A 155 4.97 9.15 -0.15
CA ILE A 155 4.21 10.33 0.25
C ILE A 155 2.75 10.09 -0.09
N ALA A 156 1.87 9.99 0.90
CA ALA A 156 0.44 9.94 0.68
C ALA A 156 -0.18 11.33 0.78
N VAL A 157 -1.07 11.65 -0.14
CA VAL A 157 -1.86 12.89 -0.11
C VAL A 157 -3.31 12.52 0.18
N TRP A 158 -3.76 12.87 1.35
CA TRP A 158 -5.09 12.58 1.87
C TRP A 158 -5.82 13.87 2.28
N GLY A 159 -7.11 13.80 2.46
CA GLY A 159 -7.93 14.86 3.02
C GLY A 159 -9.40 14.48 3.01
N PRO A 160 -10.23 15.12 3.87
CA PRO A 160 -11.63 14.79 4.03
C PRO A 160 -12.46 15.06 2.77
N ALA A 161 -13.70 14.59 2.77
CA ALA A 161 -14.66 14.87 1.71
C ALA A 161 -14.84 16.39 1.46
N GLY A 162 -15.19 16.76 0.23
CA GLY A 162 -15.45 18.15 -0.16
C GLY A 162 -14.43 18.75 -1.11
N SER A 163 -13.69 17.89 -1.82
CA SER A 163 -12.73 18.30 -2.89
C SER A 163 -11.70 19.35 -2.42
N PRO A 164 -10.94 19.07 -1.36
CA PRO A 164 -9.96 20.03 -0.86
C PRO A 164 -8.77 20.25 -1.81
N GLY A 165 -8.66 19.47 -2.89
CA GLY A 165 -7.61 19.57 -3.91
C GLY A 165 -6.49 18.54 -3.75
N ARG A 166 -6.77 17.37 -3.15
CA ARG A 166 -5.80 16.27 -2.98
C ARG A 166 -5.05 15.96 -4.27
N THR A 167 -5.78 15.61 -5.32
CA THR A 167 -5.21 15.23 -6.63
C THR A 167 -4.35 16.35 -7.23
N THR A 168 -4.80 17.61 -7.14
CA THR A 168 -4.01 18.76 -7.59
C THR A 168 -2.68 18.85 -6.84
N VAL A 169 -2.71 18.68 -5.53
CA VAL A 169 -1.50 18.71 -4.69
C VAL A 169 -0.60 17.51 -5.03
N ALA A 170 -1.15 16.29 -5.09
CA ALA A 170 -0.39 15.08 -5.39
C ALA A 170 0.31 15.13 -6.75
N ALA A 171 -0.43 15.49 -7.82
CA ALA A 171 0.12 15.57 -9.17
C ALA A 171 1.23 16.62 -9.27
N ASN A 172 1.03 17.80 -8.65
CA ASN A 172 2.05 18.85 -8.69
C ASN A 172 3.26 18.56 -7.79
N ILE A 173 3.09 17.89 -6.64
CA ILE A 173 4.22 17.38 -5.85
C ILE A 173 5.07 16.42 -6.71
N ALA A 174 4.44 15.49 -7.43
CA ALA A 174 5.16 14.56 -8.30
C ALA A 174 5.93 15.30 -9.41
N GLY A 175 5.33 16.33 -10.00
CA GLY A 175 5.97 17.14 -11.02
C GLY A 175 7.14 17.98 -10.51
N GLU A 176 7.01 18.62 -9.34
CA GLU A 176 8.10 19.41 -8.74
C GLU A 176 9.29 18.52 -8.36
N LEU A 177 9.05 17.35 -7.78
CA LEU A 177 10.11 16.39 -7.46
C LEU A 177 10.80 15.86 -8.72
N ALA A 178 10.05 15.60 -9.79
CA ALA A 178 10.62 15.20 -11.08
C ALA A 178 11.45 16.32 -11.71
N ALA A 179 11.05 17.59 -11.56
CA ALA A 179 11.81 18.75 -12.01
C ALA A 179 13.12 18.94 -11.23
N GLU A 180 13.20 18.47 -9.97
CA GLU A 180 14.44 18.38 -9.18
C GLU A 180 15.34 17.20 -9.58
N GLY A 181 14.96 16.42 -10.58
CA GLY A 181 15.72 15.26 -11.06
C GLY A 181 15.47 13.96 -10.29
N LYS A 182 14.46 13.92 -9.39
CA LYS A 182 14.10 12.70 -8.69
C LYS A 182 13.37 11.72 -9.59
N SER A 183 13.64 10.43 -9.41
CA SER A 183 12.79 9.39 -10.00
C SER A 183 11.49 9.27 -9.21
N VAL A 184 10.36 9.54 -9.88
CA VAL A 184 9.04 9.63 -9.23
C VAL A 184 8.04 8.66 -9.87
N LEU A 185 7.24 7.99 -9.02
CA LEU A 185 6.05 7.26 -9.40
C LEU A 185 4.84 7.90 -8.72
N LEU A 186 3.90 8.41 -9.52
CA LEU A 186 2.61 8.91 -9.05
C LEU A 186 1.57 7.78 -9.13
N VAL A 187 0.82 7.57 -8.06
CA VAL A 187 -0.17 6.48 -7.94
C VAL A 187 -1.54 7.08 -7.62
N ASP A 188 -2.54 6.77 -8.43
CA ASP A 188 -3.93 7.17 -8.21
C ASP A 188 -4.68 6.02 -7.51
N ALA A 189 -4.77 6.10 -6.18
CA ALA A 189 -5.44 5.13 -5.33
C ALA A 189 -6.83 5.60 -4.83
N ASP A 190 -7.40 6.67 -5.42
CA ASP A 190 -8.76 7.10 -5.08
C ASP A 190 -9.79 6.13 -5.66
N SER A 191 -10.35 5.28 -4.81
CA SER A 191 -11.38 4.29 -5.17
C SER A 191 -12.76 4.90 -5.44
N TYR A 192 -12.93 6.22 -5.26
CA TYR A 192 -14.19 6.95 -5.47
C TYR A 192 -14.18 7.80 -6.72
N GLY A 193 -13.06 8.49 -6.97
CA GLY A 193 -13.01 9.52 -8.01
C GLY A 193 -11.61 9.67 -8.59
N ALA A 194 -10.98 8.56 -8.96
CA ALA A 194 -9.68 8.56 -9.63
C ALA A 194 -9.68 9.55 -10.80
N SER A 195 -8.73 10.47 -10.83
CA SER A 195 -8.76 11.59 -11.77
C SER A 195 -7.38 12.03 -12.28
N ILE A 196 -6.30 11.41 -11.83
CA ILE A 196 -4.94 11.77 -12.27
C ILE A 196 -4.78 11.65 -13.79
N ALA A 197 -5.33 10.58 -14.40
CA ALA A 197 -5.28 10.42 -15.86
C ALA A 197 -5.92 11.62 -16.57
N ALA A 198 -7.10 12.06 -16.13
CA ALA A 198 -7.80 13.21 -16.71
C ALA A 198 -7.03 14.52 -16.45
N VAL A 199 -6.51 14.73 -15.24
CA VAL A 199 -5.73 15.93 -14.88
C VAL A 199 -4.47 16.06 -15.74
N LEU A 200 -3.85 14.95 -16.13
CA LEU A 200 -2.64 14.93 -16.95
C LEU A 200 -2.92 14.76 -18.45
N GLY A 201 -4.19 14.79 -18.86
CA GLY A 201 -4.56 14.61 -20.27
C GLY A 201 -4.18 13.25 -20.85
N LEU A 202 -4.04 12.22 -19.99
CA LEU A 202 -3.71 10.88 -20.43
C LEU A 202 -5.00 10.21 -20.96
N MET A 203 -4.98 9.83 -22.23
CA MET A 203 -6.05 9.05 -22.87
C MET A 203 -5.84 7.56 -22.56
N ASP A 204 -5.77 7.23 -21.28
CA ASP A 204 -5.53 5.85 -20.85
C ASP A 204 -6.87 5.19 -20.50
N GLU A 205 -7.28 4.24 -21.33
CA GLU A 205 -8.44 3.38 -21.08
C GLU A 205 -8.10 2.26 -20.08
N SER A 206 -6.83 2.06 -19.76
CA SER A 206 -6.36 1.04 -18.83
C SER A 206 -6.18 1.61 -17.43
N ALA A 207 -6.71 0.92 -16.42
CA ALA A 207 -6.43 1.23 -15.02
C ALA A 207 -5.07 0.63 -14.63
N GLY A 208 -3.99 1.42 -14.77
CA GLY A 208 -2.62 0.96 -14.52
C GLY A 208 -2.43 0.38 -13.12
N LEU A 209 -3.01 1.03 -12.10
CA LEU A 209 -2.94 0.54 -10.72
C LEU A 209 -3.67 -0.80 -10.56
N ALA A 210 -4.86 -0.97 -11.13
CA ALA A 210 -5.60 -2.23 -11.06
C ALA A 210 -4.84 -3.36 -11.77
N GLN A 211 -4.17 -3.07 -12.89
CA GLN A 211 -3.32 -4.04 -13.57
C GLN A 211 -2.11 -4.43 -12.70
N ALA A 212 -1.43 -3.45 -12.08
CA ALA A 212 -0.33 -3.71 -11.15
C ALA A 212 -0.78 -4.55 -9.95
N CYS A 213 -1.94 -4.22 -9.35
CA CYS A 213 -2.52 -4.99 -8.24
C CYS A 213 -2.84 -6.44 -8.65
N ARG A 214 -3.35 -6.66 -9.87
CA ARG A 214 -3.62 -8.02 -10.36
C ARG A 214 -2.34 -8.85 -10.51
N LEU A 215 -1.28 -8.25 -11.08
CA LEU A 215 0.01 -8.91 -11.18
C LEU A 215 0.64 -9.18 -9.81
N ALA A 216 0.51 -8.23 -8.87
CA ALA A 216 0.99 -8.39 -7.50
C ALA A 216 0.23 -9.50 -6.76
N ASP A 217 -1.09 -9.55 -6.89
CA ASP A 217 -1.94 -10.58 -6.27
C ASP A 217 -1.54 -11.99 -6.74
N GLN A 218 -1.12 -12.11 -8.01
CA GLN A 218 -0.64 -13.35 -8.61
C GLN A 218 0.84 -13.66 -8.31
N GLY A 219 1.59 -12.76 -7.67
CA GLY A 219 3.03 -12.91 -7.43
C GLY A 219 3.89 -12.69 -8.67
N LEU A 220 3.37 -12.04 -9.70
CA LEU A 220 4.01 -11.80 -11.01
C LEU A 220 4.52 -10.37 -11.19
N LEU A 221 4.40 -9.51 -10.14
CA LEU A 221 4.84 -8.14 -10.21
C LEU A 221 6.33 -8.00 -9.85
N ASP A 222 7.18 -7.99 -10.85
CA ASP A 222 8.58 -7.59 -10.73
C ASP A 222 8.79 -6.10 -11.09
N ALA A 223 10.00 -5.59 -10.92
CA ALA A 223 10.36 -4.21 -11.24
C ALA A 223 10.14 -3.87 -12.74
N ALA A 224 10.38 -4.83 -13.63
CA ALA A 224 10.20 -4.64 -15.07
C ALA A 224 8.71 -4.61 -15.44
N ALA A 225 7.90 -5.49 -14.83
CA ALA A 225 6.45 -5.51 -15.01
C ALA A 225 5.82 -4.19 -14.51
N LEU A 226 6.22 -3.73 -13.33
CA LEU A 226 5.73 -2.46 -12.79
C LEU A 226 6.10 -1.27 -13.70
N LYS A 227 7.34 -1.21 -14.20
CA LYS A 227 7.76 -0.18 -15.16
C LYS A 227 6.99 -0.22 -16.49
N ARG A 228 6.57 -1.41 -16.95
CA ARG A 228 5.77 -1.55 -18.18
C ARG A 228 4.33 -1.07 -17.98
N VAL A 229 3.74 -1.33 -16.82
CA VAL A 229 2.36 -0.94 -16.50
C VAL A 229 2.25 0.55 -16.20
N ALA A 230 3.29 1.15 -15.61
CA ALA A 230 3.29 2.56 -15.29
C ALA A 230 3.53 3.44 -16.52
N THR A 231 2.57 4.30 -16.84
CA THR A 231 2.58 5.21 -17.98
C THR A 231 3.66 6.29 -17.78
N PRO A 232 4.58 6.50 -18.71
CA PRO A 232 5.55 7.59 -18.64
C PRO A 232 4.88 8.93 -18.97
N VAL A 233 5.16 9.95 -18.17
CA VAL A 233 4.72 11.34 -18.37
C VAL A 233 5.96 12.23 -18.50
N ALA A 234 6.08 12.92 -19.61
CA ALA A 234 7.13 13.91 -19.84
C ALA A 234 6.58 15.31 -19.59
N THR A 235 7.34 16.11 -18.85
CA THR A 235 7.08 17.54 -18.63
C THR A 235 8.23 18.36 -19.23
N LYS A 236 8.10 19.67 -19.28
CA LYS A 236 9.17 20.56 -19.77
C LYS A 236 10.45 20.49 -18.90
N LEU A 237 10.32 20.10 -17.62
CA LEU A 237 11.43 20.17 -16.65
C LEU A 237 11.88 18.80 -16.12
N GLY A 238 11.20 17.71 -16.51
CA GLY A 238 11.53 16.37 -16.05
C GLY A 238 10.55 15.33 -16.55
N SER A 239 10.66 14.12 -16.06
CA SER A 239 9.71 13.04 -16.37
C SER A 239 9.44 12.19 -15.15
N PHE A 240 8.23 11.64 -15.06
CA PHE A 240 7.84 10.71 -14.01
C PHE A 240 6.94 9.61 -14.59
N ARG A 241 6.59 8.62 -13.79
CA ARG A 241 5.65 7.57 -14.20
C ARG A 241 4.36 7.67 -13.41
N VAL A 242 3.28 7.17 -13.99
CA VAL A 242 1.95 7.18 -13.38
C VAL A 242 1.33 5.78 -13.40
N LEU A 243 0.85 5.33 -12.27
CA LEU A 243 -0.14 4.26 -12.19
C LEU A 243 -1.52 4.91 -12.14
N THR A 244 -2.18 4.95 -13.28
CA THR A 244 -3.53 5.51 -13.41
C THR A 244 -4.54 4.73 -12.58
N GLY A 245 -5.52 5.43 -12.01
CA GLY A 245 -6.53 4.83 -11.15
C GLY A 245 -7.59 4.04 -11.90
N ILE A 246 -8.57 3.56 -11.17
CA ILE A 246 -9.71 2.83 -11.75
C ILE A 246 -10.58 3.75 -12.62
N THR A 247 -10.96 3.28 -13.79
CA THR A 247 -11.77 4.06 -14.75
C THR A 247 -13.23 4.22 -14.34
N ARG A 248 -13.72 3.36 -13.44
CA ARG A 248 -15.08 3.36 -12.89
C ARG A 248 -15.05 3.00 -11.42
N ALA A 249 -15.79 3.74 -10.62
CA ALA A 249 -15.81 3.57 -9.16
C ALA A 249 -16.32 2.20 -8.68
N ASP A 250 -17.12 1.48 -9.48
CA ASP A 250 -17.59 0.12 -9.16
C ASP A 250 -16.48 -0.95 -9.27
N ARG A 251 -15.34 -0.62 -9.90
CA ARG A 251 -14.16 -1.50 -9.99
C ARG A 251 -13.21 -1.42 -8.79
N TRP A 252 -13.61 -0.76 -7.71
CA TRP A 252 -12.79 -0.62 -6.49
C TRP A 252 -12.29 -1.97 -5.93
N THR A 253 -13.02 -3.06 -6.17
CA THR A 253 -12.63 -4.42 -5.74
C THR A 253 -11.34 -4.93 -6.37
N GLU A 254 -10.82 -4.25 -7.40
CA GLU A 254 -9.54 -4.56 -8.03
C GLU A 254 -8.35 -4.01 -7.22
N LEU A 255 -8.59 -3.04 -6.31
CA LEU A 255 -7.56 -2.43 -5.46
C LEU A 255 -7.57 -3.08 -4.06
N ARG A 256 -7.23 -4.36 -4.01
CA ARG A 256 -7.17 -5.09 -2.73
C ARG A 256 -5.96 -4.67 -1.91
N ALA A 257 -6.13 -4.50 -0.59
CA ALA A 257 -5.07 -4.04 0.30
C ALA A 257 -3.76 -4.83 0.22
N PRO A 258 -3.75 -6.18 0.23
CA PRO A 258 -2.52 -6.95 0.13
C PRO A 258 -1.78 -6.72 -1.19
N ALA A 259 -2.52 -6.73 -2.31
CA ALA A 259 -1.97 -6.49 -3.63
C ALA A 259 -1.41 -5.06 -3.75
N LEU A 260 -2.14 -4.07 -3.27
CA LEU A 260 -1.68 -2.67 -3.25
C LEU A 260 -0.40 -2.50 -2.40
N ALA A 261 -0.31 -3.18 -1.25
CA ALA A 261 0.90 -3.16 -0.44
C ALA A 261 2.12 -3.64 -1.24
N LEU A 262 1.99 -4.78 -1.92
CA LEU A 262 3.06 -5.31 -2.78
C LEU A 262 3.43 -4.36 -3.93
N VAL A 263 2.43 -3.68 -4.52
CA VAL A 263 2.68 -2.65 -5.54
C VAL A 263 3.50 -1.50 -4.96
N LEU A 264 3.12 -0.96 -3.80
CA LEU A 264 3.82 0.16 -3.17
C LEU A 264 5.23 -0.22 -2.71
N GLU A 265 5.42 -1.42 -2.16
CA GLU A 265 6.75 -1.94 -1.81
C GLU A 265 7.63 -2.12 -3.05
N ARG A 266 7.09 -2.64 -4.14
CA ARG A 266 7.81 -2.73 -5.40
C ARG A 266 8.10 -1.36 -6.01
N ALA A 267 7.20 -0.40 -5.83
CA ALA A 267 7.37 0.98 -6.26
C ALA A 267 8.58 1.65 -5.59
N ARG A 268 8.81 1.44 -4.28
CA ARG A 268 10.00 1.91 -3.56
C ARG A 268 11.33 1.41 -4.15
N GLN A 269 11.31 0.29 -4.85
CA GLN A 269 12.52 -0.28 -5.46
C GLN A 269 12.84 0.34 -6.83
N ILE A 270 11.88 1.01 -7.47
CA ILE A 270 12.03 1.57 -8.81
C ILE A 270 11.98 3.10 -8.87
N ALA A 271 11.59 3.74 -7.77
CA ALA A 271 11.47 5.19 -7.68
C ALA A 271 12.00 5.69 -6.32
N GLU A 272 12.70 6.82 -6.31
CA GLU A 272 13.14 7.50 -5.08
C GLU A 272 11.96 8.04 -4.28
N VAL A 273 10.89 8.46 -4.98
CA VAL A 273 9.67 8.97 -4.34
C VAL A 273 8.44 8.37 -5.01
N VAL A 274 7.57 7.80 -4.20
CA VAL A 274 6.23 7.34 -4.62
C VAL A 274 5.20 8.31 -4.03
N VAL A 275 4.47 9.01 -4.89
CA VAL A 275 3.38 9.92 -4.45
C VAL A 275 2.06 9.21 -4.67
N VAL A 276 1.25 9.08 -3.62
CA VAL A 276 -0.04 8.38 -3.67
C VAL A 276 -1.17 9.36 -3.43
N ASP A 277 -2.04 9.55 -4.42
CA ASP A 277 -3.32 10.26 -4.28
C ASP A 277 -4.36 9.29 -3.73
N THR A 278 -4.96 9.59 -2.57
CA THR A 278 -5.85 8.67 -1.87
C THR A 278 -7.31 9.13 -1.88
N GLY A 279 -8.23 8.20 -1.68
CA GLY A 279 -9.63 8.52 -1.37
C GLY A 279 -9.77 9.27 -0.03
N PHE A 280 -10.95 9.78 0.23
CA PHE A 280 -11.23 10.57 1.44
C PHE A 280 -11.68 9.74 2.64
N CYS A 281 -12.31 8.58 2.41
CA CYS A 281 -13.00 7.80 3.43
C CYS A 281 -12.04 6.89 4.19
N LEU A 282 -12.14 6.92 5.52
CA LEU A 282 -11.33 6.13 6.45
C LEU A 282 -12.13 5.05 7.18
N GLU A 283 -13.43 4.93 6.89
CA GLU A 283 -14.29 3.93 7.51
C GLU A 283 -13.82 2.51 7.17
N ALA A 284 -13.72 1.67 8.18
CA ALA A 284 -13.24 0.29 8.03
C ALA A 284 -14.30 -0.69 7.50
N ASP A 285 -15.50 -0.22 7.07
CA ASP A 285 -16.64 -1.04 6.61
C ASP A 285 -16.99 -2.16 7.62
N GLU A 286 -17.12 -1.80 8.90
CA GLU A 286 -17.33 -2.75 10.01
C GLU A 286 -18.63 -3.55 9.90
N GLU A 287 -19.64 -3.04 9.21
CA GLU A 287 -20.91 -3.77 8.96
C GLU A 287 -20.71 -5.08 8.18
N LEU A 288 -19.59 -5.19 7.44
CA LEU A 288 -19.19 -6.41 6.75
C LEU A 288 -18.20 -7.27 7.58
N SER A 289 -17.92 -6.88 8.82
CA SER A 289 -16.89 -7.52 9.66
C SER A 289 -17.22 -8.97 10.05
N PHE A 290 -18.49 -9.38 9.94
CA PHE A 290 -18.90 -10.79 10.09
C PHE A 290 -18.44 -11.68 8.94
N ASP A 291 -18.16 -11.08 7.76
CA ASP A 291 -17.52 -11.75 6.63
C ASP A 291 -16.12 -11.16 6.41
N THR A 292 -15.13 -11.74 7.09
CA THR A 292 -13.71 -11.38 6.95
C THR A 292 -13.18 -11.50 5.51
N MET A 293 -14.02 -12.01 4.60
CA MET A 293 -13.72 -12.33 3.21
C MET A 293 -14.13 -11.23 2.23
N ALA A 294 -15.04 -10.33 2.62
CA ALA A 294 -15.55 -9.29 1.74
C ALA A 294 -14.44 -8.25 1.47
N PRO A 295 -14.22 -7.85 0.21
CA PRO A 295 -13.31 -6.76 -0.10
C PRO A 295 -13.86 -5.46 0.51
N ARG A 296 -12.97 -4.61 1.06
CA ARG A 296 -13.33 -3.32 1.68
C ARG A 296 -12.96 -2.18 0.76
N ARG A 297 -13.91 -1.28 0.49
CA ARG A 297 -13.70 -0.18 -0.47
C ARG A 297 -12.61 0.79 -0.04
N ASN A 298 -12.53 1.08 1.26
CA ASN A 298 -11.57 2.02 1.81
C ASN A 298 -10.19 1.41 2.09
N ALA A 299 -10.03 0.10 1.88
CA ALA A 299 -8.79 -0.61 2.13
C ALA A 299 -7.60 -0.03 1.35
N ALA A 300 -7.82 0.46 0.12
CA ALA A 300 -6.78 1.11 -0.67
C ALA A 300 -6.28 2.40 0.00
N THR A 301 -7.19 3.25 0.50
CA THR A 301 -6.84 4.48 1.22
C THR A 301 -6.11 4.16 2.53
N LEU A 302 -6.68 3.30 3.37
CA LEU A 302 -6.09 2.93 4.66
C LEU A 302 -4.70 2.33 4.48
N ARG A 303 -4.54 1.39 3.55
CA ARG A 303 -3.25 0.76 3.29
C ARG A 303 -2.20 1.72 2.75
N SER A 304 -2.59 2.66 1.90
CA SER A 304 -1.68 3.70 1.40
C SER A 304 -1.19 4.61 2.54
N LEU A 305 -2.07 4.97 3.48
CA LEU A 305 -1.73 5.79 4.64
C LEU A 305 -0.86 5.05 5.66
N GLU A 306 -1.11 3.75 5.88
CA GLU A 306 -0.31 2.89 6.76
C GLU A 306 1.14 2.74 6.28
N LEU A 307 1.35 2.67 4.96
CA LEU A 307 2.67 2.48 4.34
C LEU A 307 3.41 3.79 4.06
N ALA A 308 2.74 4.94 4.23
CA ALA A 308 3.33 6.24 3.91
C ALA A 308 4.36 6.67 4.96
N ASP A 309 5.52 7.15 4.49
CA ASP A 309 6.54 7.79 5.33
C ASP A 309 6.15 9.24 5.67
N THR A 310 5.33 9.85 4.79
CA THR A 310 4.78 11.20 4.99
C THR A 310 3.35 11.23 4.51
N VAL A 311 2.45 11.78 5.32
CA VAL A 311 1.04 12.00 4.96
C VAL A 311 0.78 13.49 4.90
N TYR A 312 0.46 14.04 3.72
CA TYR A 312 -0.06 15.40 3.61
C TYR A 312 -1.58 15.37 3.77
N ALA A 313 -2.06 15.95 4.88
CA ALA A 313 -3.49 16.11 5.16
C ALA A 313 -3.99 17.44 4.59
N VAL A 314 -4.64 17.41 3.44
CA VAL A 314 -5.08 18.58 2.69
C VAL A 314 -6.53 18.95 3.08
N GLY A 315 -6.72 20.16 3.60
CA GLY A 315 -8.05 20.71 3.92
C GLY A 315 -8.36 21.99 3.14
N ALA A 316 -9.64 22.23 2.86
CA ALA A 316 -10.06 23.51 2.26
C ALA A 316 -10.10 24.62 3.31
N ALA A 317 -9.55 25.79 2.98
CA ALA A 317 -9.48 26.96 3.86
C ALA A 317 -10.79 27.75 3.80
N ASP A 318 -11.86 27.19 4.35
CA ASP A 318 -13.16 27.83 4.46
C ASP A 318 -13.93 27.34 5.70
N PRO A 319 -15.05 27.99 6.09
CA PRO A 319 -15.81 27.65 7.28
C PRO A 319 -16.38 26.22 7.34
N VAL A 320 -16.43 25.50 6.21
CA VAL A 320 -16.87 24.11 6.13
C VAL A 320 -15.66 23.16 6.09
N GLY A 321 -14.62 23.52 5.34
CA GLY A 321 -13.43 22.69 5.14
C GLY A 321 -12.59 22.54 6.39
N VAL A 322 -12.37 23.62 7.16
CA VAL A 322 -11.55 23.56 8.38
C VAL A 322 -12.14 22.61 9.42
N PRO A 323 -13.45 22.68 9.80
CA PRO A 323 -14.05 21.72 10.73
C PRO A 323 -14.04 20.28 10.19
N ARG A 324 -14.16 20.09 8.86
CA ARG A 324 -14.03 18.75 8.26
C ARG A 324 -12.63 18.19 8.41
N LEU A 325 -11.60 19.02 8.18
CA LEU A 325 -10.22 18.61 8.37
C LEU A 325 -9.92 18.23 9.82
N VAL A 326 -10.38 19.04 10.78
CA VAL A 326 -10.20 18.76 12.23
C VAL A 326 -10.81 17.40 12.60
N ARG A 327 -12.05 17.13 12.17
CA ARG A 327 -12.70 15.84 12.41
C ARG A 327 -11.98 14.70 11.70
N GLY A 328 -11.64 14.90 10.43
CA GLY A 328 -10.94 13.89 9.64
C GLY A 328 -9.56 13.54 10.20
N LEU A 329 -8.85 14.48 10.83
CA LEU A 329 -7.58 14.19 11.51
C LEU A 329 -7.78 13.29 12.73
N ALA A 330 -8.86 13.47 13.49
CA ALA A 330 -9.20 12.57 14.60
C ALA A 330 -9.59 11.16 14.09
N GLU A 331 -10.32 11.10 12.97
CA GLU A 331 -10.64 9.83 12.30
C GLU A 331 -9.36 9.14 11.77
N LEU A 332 -8.41 9.92 11.22
CA LEU A 332 -7.12 9.41 10.75
C LEU A 332 -6.28 8.85 11.90
N GLU A 333 -6.21 9.56 13.03
CA GLU A 333 -5.50 9.10 14.22
C GLU A 333 -6.10 7.78 14.75
N ALA A 334 -7.43 7.63 14.72
CA ALA A 334 -8.09 6.40 15.13
C ALA A 334 -7.86 5.24 14.15
N ALA A 335 -7.89 5.51 12.84
CA ALA A 335 -7.77 4.48 11.81
C ALA A 335 -6.31 4.07 11.53
N VAL A 336 -5.36 5.02 11.59
CA VAL A 336 -3.93 4.83 11.28
C VAL A 336 -3.09 5.54 12.37
N PRO A 337 -2.99 4.98 13.58
CA PRO A 337 -2.37 5.65 14.73
C PRO A 337 -0.89 6.02 14.55
N GLN A 338 -0.19 5.32 13.65
CA GLN A 338 1.22 5.60 13.34
C GLN A 338 1.41 6.75 12.35
N ALA A 339 0.35 7.23 11.69
CA ALA A 339 0.45 8.34 10.75
C ALA A 339 0.71 9.65 11.50
N ALA A 340 1.74 10.39 11.06
CA ALA A 340 2.02 11.75 11.53
C ALA A 340 1.67 12.75 10.40
N PRO A 341 0.42 13.23 10.31
CA PRO A 341 -0.01 14.02 9.18
C PRO A 341 0.59 15.43 9.21
N VAL A 342 1.10 15.86 8.07
CA VAL A 342 1.52 17.23 7.78
C VAL A 342 0.30 18.01 7.27
N VAL A 343 -0.20 18.95 8.05
CA VAL A 343 -1.43 19.70 7.74
C VAL A 343 -1.17 20.78 6.69
N VAL A 344 -1.98 20.75 5.62
CA VAL A 344 -1.91 21.70 4.50
C VAL A 344 -3.29 22.34 4.29
N MET A 345 -3.38 23.66 4.43
CA MET A 345 -4.58 24.43 4.13
C MET A 345 -4.55 24.88 2.68
N ASN A 346 -5.46 24.37 1.87
CA ASN A 346 -5.55 24.69 0.44
C ASN A 346 -6.72 25.67 0.16
N LYS A 347 -6.69 26.32 -1.00
CA LYS A 347 -7.69 27.29 -1.45
C LYS A 347 -7.82 28.49 -0.50
N VAL A 348 -6.69 28.96 0.02
CA VAL A 348 -6.62 30.10 0.93
C VAL A 348 -6.96 31.40 0.20
N ARG A 349 -8.03 32.06 0.60
CA ARG A 349 -8.50 33.32 -0.01
C ARG A 349 -9.23 34.21 1.00
N SER A 350 -9.08 35.53 0.82
CA SER A 350 -9.72 36.50 1.71
C SER A 350 -11.25 36.49 1.64
N SER A 351 -11.83 36.09 0.50
CA SER A 351 -13.28 36.01 0.33
C SER A 351 -13.96 34.94 1.18
N SER A 352 -13.23 33.89 1.60
CA SER A 352 -13.76 32.81 2.44
C SER A 352 -13.42 32.94 3.93
N VAL A 353 -12.31 33.61 4.25
CA VAL A 353 -11.79 33.67 5.64
C VAL A 353 -11.72 35.09 6.18
N GLY A 354 -11.70 36.09 5.32
CA GLY A 354 -11.53 37.50 5.72
C GLY A 354 -10.13 38.04 5.47
N ARG A 355 -9.86 39.24 5.94
CA ARG A 355 -8.55 39.90 5.75
C ARG A 355 -7.47 39.20 6.56
N GLY A 356 -6.31 38.99 5.92
CA GLY A 356 -5.19 38.25 6.53
C GLY A 356 -5.53 36.76 6.75
N PRO A 357 -5.92 36.04 5.69
CA PRO A 357 -6.54 34.71 5.79
C PRO A 357 -5.65 33.70 6.52
N GLU A 358 -4.34 33.70 6.29
CA GLU A 358 -3.41 32.79 6.95
C GLU A 358 -3.42 32.97 8.47
N ARG A 359 -3.35 34.23 8.95
CA ARG A 359 -3.38 34.53 10.38
C ARG A 359 -4.70 34.09 11.01
N GLN A 360 -5.84 34.37 10.35
CA GLN A 360 -7.14 33.95 10.85
C GLN A 360 -7.30 32.43 10.91
N LEU A 361 -6.74 31.73 9.92
CA LEU A 361 -6.70 30.27 9.92
C LEU A 361 -5.79 29.73 11.04
N GLN A 362 -4.63 30.34 11.27
CA GLN A 362 -3.75 29.99 12.38
C GLN A 362 -4.42 30.20 13.74
N ASP A 363 -5.09 31.36 13.95
CA ASP A 363 -5.80 31.66 15.17
C ASP A 363 -6.97 30.70 15.43
N ALA A 364 -7.71 30.34 14.36
CA ALA A 364 -8.78 29.35 14.42
C ALA A 364 -8.23 27.95 14.70
N TRP A 365 -7.13 27.58 14.07
CA TRP A 365 -6.46 26.28 14.26
C TRP A 365 -5.92 26.13 15.68
N ALA A 366 -5.27 27.16 16.21
CA ALA A 366 -4.77 27.17 17.58
C ALA A 366 -5.90 27.01 18.62
N ARG A 367 -7.13 27.43 18.27
CA ARG A 367 -8.29 27.34 19.17
C ARG A 367 -9.04 26.01 19.07
N TYR A 368 -9.15 25.43 17.88
CA TYR A 368 -10.06 24.32 17.59
C TYR A 368 -9.37 23.12 16.93
N GLY A 369 -8.15 23.28 16.46
CA GLY A 369 -7.38 22.24 15.78
C GLY A 369 -6.73 21.26 16.77
N PRO A 370 -6.21 20.15 16.27
CA PRO A 370 -5.33 19.26 17.05
C PRO A 370 -3.99 19.95 17.37
N ALA A 371 -3.15 19.27 18.16
CA ALA A 371 -1.84 19.79 18.54
C ALA A 371 -0.85 19.97 17.37
N SER A 372 -1.08 19.30 16.23
CA SER A 372 -0.27 19.45 15.02
C SER A 372 -0.45 20.84 14.40
N GLU A 373 0.65 21.48 14.01
CA GLU A 373 0.62 22.80 13.37
C GLU A 373 0.24 22.71 11.88
N VAL A 374 -0.36 23.80 11.35
CA VAL A 374 -0.53 23.96 9.90
C VAL A 374 0.82 24.27 9.28
N LYS A 375 1.31 23.34 8.48
CA LYS A 375 2.64 23.43 7.85
C LYS A 375 2.67 24.40 6.66
N ALA A 376 1.59 24.46 5.89
CA ALA A 376 1.54 25.28 4.69
C ALA A 376 0.14 25.80 4.38
N PHE A 377 0.13 26.98 3.75
CA PHE A 377 -1.04 27.66 3.23
C PHE A 377 -0.90 27.78 1.71
N LEU A 378 -1.73 27.06 0.97
CA LEU A 378 -1.75 27.09 -0.50
C LEU A 378 -2.80 28.11 -0.95
N PRO A 379 -2.41 29.18 -1.64
CA PRO A 379 -3.34 30.19 -2.09
C PRO A 379 -4.33 29.66 -3.12
N ASP A 380 -5.53 30.23 -3.14
CA ASP A 380 -6.53 29.95 -4.16
C ASP A 380 -6.12 30.66 -5.46
N ASP A 381 -5.68 29.89 -6.44
CA ASP A 381 -5.33 30.36 -7.78
C ASP A 381 -6.10 29.53 -8.81
N ALA A 382 -7.41 29.81 -8.87
CA ALA A 382 -8.32 29.08 -9.76
C ALA A 382 -7.92 29.22 -11.23
N ALA A 383 -7.42 30.38 -11.64
CA ALA A 383 -7.02 30.61 -13.02
C ALA A 383 -5.85 29.74 -13.43
N ALA A 384 -4.83 29.58 -12.57
CA ALA A 384 -3.71 28.70 -12.81
C ALA A 384 -4.14 27.22 -12.81
N ALA A 385 -4.99 26.83 -11.86
CA ALA A 385 -5.50 25.46 -11.74
C ALA A 385 -6.37 25.08 -12.96
N ASP A 386 -7.25 25.96 -13.42
CA ASP A 386 -8.09 25.76 -14.59
C ASP A 386 -7.26 25.68 -15.87
N ALA A 387 -6.24 26.54 -16.03
CA ALA A 387 -5.33 26.50 -17.17
C ALA A 387 -4.54 25.18 -17.23
N ALA A 388 -4.06 24.69 -16.09
CA ALA A 388 -3.38 23.40 -16.00
C ALA A 388 -4.31 22.24 -16.35
N LEU A 389 -5.51 22.21 -15.76
CA LEU A 389 -6.51 21.17 -16.01
C LEU A 389 -6.96 21.15 -17.48
N LEU A 390 -7.26 22.31 -18.06
CA LEU A 390 -7.68 22.44 -19.46
C LEU A 390 -6.55 22.00 -20.42
N GLY A 391 -5.29 22.27 -20.05
CA GLY A 391 -4.13 21.88 -20.83
C GLY A 391 -3.68 20.43 -20.62
N GLY A 392 -4.30 19.69 -19.69
CA GLY A 392 -3.83 18.35 -19.31
C GLY A 392 -2.36 18.38 -18.83
N SER A 393 -1.98 19.42 -18.09
CA SER A 393 -0.60 19.70 -17.71
C SER A 393 -0.49 20.07 -16.23
N LEU A 394 0.73 20.14 -15.72
CA LEU A 394 1.00 20.56 -14.35
C LEU A 394 1.11 22.09 -14.23
N LEU A 395 0.96 22.60 -13.01
CA LEU A 395 1.13 24.03 -12.72
C LEU A 395 2.51 24.55 -13.13
N LEU A 396 3.56 23.76 -12.98
CA LEU A 396 4.92 24.12 -13.39
C LEU A 396 5.04 24.41 -14.90
N GLU A 397 4.12 23.88 -15.71
CA GLU A 397 4.09 24.10 -17.18
C GLU A 397 3.08 25.15 -17.60
N ALA A 398 1.86 25.11 -17.02
CA ALA A 398 0.76 25.99 -17.39
C ALA A 398 0.89 27.39 -16.75
N ALA A 399 1.40 27.45 -15.52
CA ALA A 399 1.50 28.69 -14.75
C ALA A 399 2.73 28.68 -13.83
N PRO A 400 3.95 28.72 -14.37
CA PRO A 400 5.19 28.57 -13.61
C PRO A 400 5.39 29.63 -12.51
N ASP A 401 4.82 30.80 -12.69
CA ASP A 401 4.90 31.90 -11.73
C ASP A 401 3.74 31.96 -10.74
N SER A 402 2.79 31.01 -10.81
CA SER A 402 1.64 30.92 -9.92
C SER A 402 2.07 30.86 -8.45
N PRO A 403 1.45 31.66 -7.57
CA PRO A 403 1.67 31.54 -6.13
C PRO A 403 1.32 30.14 -5.60
N LEU A 404 0.29 29.49 -6.16
CA LEU A 404 -0.09 28.12 -5.80
C LEU A 404 1.03 27.13 -6.16
N ARG A 405 1.59 27.22 -7.36
CA ARG A 405 2.74 26.39 -7.78
C ARG A 405 3.90 26.55 -6.82
N ARG A 406 4.30 27.80 -6.51
CA ARG A 406 5.43 28.07 -5.61
C ARG A 406 5.19 27.53 -4.20
N ALA A 407 3.97 27.62 -3.70
CA ALA A 407 3.62 27.09 -2.39
C ALA A 407 3.68 25.54 -2.34
N ILE A 408 3.25 24.86 -3.43
CA ILE A 408 3.37 23.39 -3.54
C ILE A 408 4.84 22.97 -3.65
N ALA A 409 5.65 23.65 -4.47
CA ALA A 409 7.08 23.39 -4.58
C ALA A 409 7.78 23.48 -3.20
N ALA A 410 7.42 24.48 -2.40
CA ALA A 410 7.97 24.67 -1.06
C ALA A 410 7.62 23.52 -0.08
N LEU A 411 6.58 22.72 -0.32
CA LEU A 411 6.28 21.53 0.49
C LEU A 411 7.36 20.44 0.37
N VAL A 412 7.97 20.32 -0.80
CA VAL A 412 8.89 19.22 -1.14
C VAL A 412 10.34 19.65 -1.22
N CYS A 413 10.59 20.94 -1.48
CA CYS A 413 11.94 21.54 -1.52
C CYS A 413 12.41 22.07 -0.15
N ALA A 414 11.57 22.03 0.90
CA ALA A 414 12.00 22.43 2.23
C ALA A 414 13.03 21.43 2.77
N PRO A 415 14.21 21.90 3.28
CA PRO A 415 15.16 21.01 3.92
C PRO A 415 14.46 20.29 5.07
N ALA A 416 14.65 18.96 5.14
CA ALA A 416 14.18 18.16 6.25
C ALA A 416 14.69 18.82 7.54
N GLN A 417 13.78 19.33 8.35
CA GLN A 417 14.15 19.79 9.69
C GLN A 417 14.58 18.54 10.47
N GLN A 418 15.88 18.49 10.77
CA GLN A 418 16.51 17.48 11.63
C GLN A 418 15.97 17.56 13.06
#